data_b66a94351a416ead042fded5a220619f
#
_entry.id   b66a94351a416ead042fded5a220619f
#
_cell.length_a   1.000
_cell.length_b   1.000
_cell.length_c   1.000
_cell.angle_alpha   90.00
_cell.angle_beta   90.00
_cell.angle_gamma   90.00
#
_symmetry.space_group_name_H-M   'P 1'
#
loop_
_entity.id
_entity.type
_entity.pdbx_description
1 polymer ?
#
loop_
_entity_poly.entity_id
_entity_poly.type
_entity_poly.pdbx_seq_one_letter_code
_entity_poly.pdbx_strand_id
1 'polypeptide(L)'
;MVYSAHSPITLSTMDKTITIYSTPTCHFCQMTKDFLKEKGIGYTEFDVAHDLEKRQEMIQKSGQMGVPVILVGDEVIVGFDKERLASSVGVAI
;
A
#
# COMPACT_ATOMS: atom_id res chain seq x y z
N MET A 1 -22.13 -18.43 -16.38
CA MET A 1 -21.83 -17.98 -16.15
C MET A 1 -21.43 -17.71 -15.54
N VAL A 2 -21.22 -17.87 -15.30
CA VAL A 2 -20.84 -17.45 -14.63
C VAL A 2 -20.14 -17.16 -14.24
N TYR A 3 -19.95 -17.14 -14.22
CA TYR A 3 -19.26 -16.60 -13.71
C TYR A 3 -19.04 -16.25 -12.99
N SER A 4 -19.18 -16.23 -12.91
CA SER A 4 -19.00 -15.73 -12.17
C SER A 4 -18.68 -15.50 -11.43
N ALA A 5 -18.76 -15.61 -11.39
CA ALA A 5 -18.48 -15.18 -10.69
C ALA A 5 -18.07 -15.17 -9.92
N HIS A 6 -17.92 -15.30 -9.76
CA HIS A 6 -17.55 -15.10 -8.99
C HIS A 6 -16.98 -14.88 -8.39
N SER A 7 -16.90 -14.93 -8.50
CA SER A 7 -16.47 -14.55 -7.94
C SER A 7 -15.91 -14.19 -7.35
N PRO A 8 -15.77 -14.19 -7.29
CA PRO A 8 -15.02 -13.70 -6.78
C PRO A 8 -14.90 -12.87 -6.01
N ILE A 9 -15.19 -12.59 -6.04
CA ILE A 9 -15.31 -11.69 -5.33
C ILE A 9 -14.95 -11.53 -3.96
N THR A 10 -15.26 -12.23 -3.30
CA THR A 10 -15.01 -12.35 -1.93
C THR A 10 -13.59 -12.26 -1.55
N LEU A 11 -12.75 -12.51 -2.43
CA LEU A 11 -11.33 -12.51 -2.19
C LEU A 11 -10.71 -11.19 -2.44
N SER A 12 -11.52 -10.18 -2.61
CA SER A 12 -11.04 -8.90 -3.09
C SER A 12 -9.92 -8.31 -2.27
N THR A 13 -9.99 -8.39 -0.95
CA THR A 13 -8.96 -7.80 -0.11
C THR A 13 -7.62 -8.49 -0.33
N MET A 14 -7.63 -9.79 -0.39
CA MET A 14 -6.40 -10.54 -0.59
C MET A 14 -5.82 -10.35 -1.97
N ASP A 15 -6.67 -9.92 -2.91
CA ASP A 15 -6.23 -9.74 -4.28
C ASP A 15 -5.67 -8.36 -4.57
N LYS A 16 -5.78 -7.44 -3.63
CA LYS A 16 -5.27 -6.09 -3.85
C LYS A 16 -3.76 -6.09 -3.80
N THR A 17 -3.16 -5.44 -4.79
CA THR A 17 -1.73 -5.24 -4.80
C THR A 17 -1.39 -4.08 -3.89
N ILE A 18 -0.44 -4.29 -3.00
CA ILE A 18 -0.03 -3.25 -2.08
C ILE A 18 1.39 -2.84 -2.41
N THR A 19 1.57 -1.55 -2.63
CA THR A 19 2.87 -0.98 -2.96
C THR A 19 3.17 0.13 -1.97
N ILE A 20 4.41 0.14 -1.46
CA ILE A 20 4.87 1.16 -0.52
C ILE A 20 6.04 1.90 -1.15
N TYR A 21 5.92 3.22 -1.22
CA TYR A 21 7.05 4.07 -1.59
C TYR A 21 7.64 4.60 -0.29
N SER A 22 8.92 4.35 -0.08
CA SER A 22 9.55 4.62 1.21
C SER A 22 10.96 5.15 1.03
N THR A 23 11.59 5.51 2.15
CA THR A 23 13.02 5.83 2.19
C THR A 23 13.63 5.08 3.38
N PRO A 24 14.96 4.85 3.35
CA PRO A 24 15.58 4.06 4.42
C PRO A 24 15.47 4.66 5.82
N THR A 25 15.34 5.98 5.92
CA THR A 25 15.31 6.66 7.21
C THR A 25 13.91 7.06 7.66
N CYS A 26 12.89 6.60 6.97
CA CYS A 26 11.52 7.00 7.25
C CYS A 26 10.92 6.13 8.36
N HIS A 27 10.67 6.75 9.52
CA HIS A 27 10.08 6.04 10.66
C HIS A 27 8.68 5.54 10.36
N PHE A 28 7.85 6.39 9.76
CA PHE A 28 6.47 5.99 9.46
C PHE A 28 6.40 4.94 8.35
N CYS A 29 7.39 4.91 7.47
CA CYS A 29 7.48 3.83 6.49
C CYS A 29 7.72 2.51 7.19
N GLN A 30 8.59 2.52 8.20
CA GLN A 30 8.87 1.31 8.97
C GLN A 30 7.61 0.85 9.71
N MET A 31 6.87 1.78 10.30
CA MET A 31 5.63 1.45 11.00
C MET A 31 4.62 0.82 10.05
N THR A 32 4.53 1.35 8.84
CA THR A 32 3.63 0.80 7.83
C THR A 32 3.99 -0.63 7.49
N LYS A 33 5.28 -0.88 7.27
CA LYS A 33 5.75 -2.22 6.93
C LYS A 33 5.52 -3.18 8.08
N ASP A 34 5.79 -2.75 9.31
CA ASP A 34 5.59 -3.60 10.48
C ASP A 34 4.12 -3.95 10.65
N PHE A 35 3.22 -3.00 10.41
CA PHE A 35 1.79 -3.25 10.48
C PHE A 35 1.37 -4.32 9.47
N LEU A 36 1.82 -4.18 8.24
CA LEU A 36 1.45 -5.15 7.20
C LEU A 36 2.02 -6.52 7.49
N LYS A 37 3.25 -6.58 7.98
CA LYS A 37 3.86 -7.86 8.35
C LYS A 37 3.11 -8.52 9.49
N GLU A 38 2.71 -7.74 10.48
CA GLU A 38 1.96 -8.25 11.62
C GLU A 38 0.65 -8.86 11.18
N LYS A 39 0.02 -8.27 10.19
CA LYS A 39 -1.28 -8.75 9.67
C LYS A 39 -1.12 -9.83 8.60
N GLY A 40 0.11 -10.23 8.29
CA GLY A 40 0.35 -11.26 7.30
C GLY A 40 0.08 -10.83 5.87
N ILE A 41 0.21 -9.54 5.59
CA ILE A 41 -0.10 -8.97 4.28
C ILE A 41 1.18 -8.70 3.53
N GLY A 42 1.29 -9.27 2.32
CA GLY A 42 2.43 -9.03 1.46
C GLY A 42 2.36 -7.67 0.77
N TYR A 43 3.51 -7.14 0.43
CA TYR A 43 3.58 -5.85 -0.25
C TYR A 43 4.86 -5.76 -1.07
N THR A 44 4.88 -4.80 -2.00
CA THR A 44 6.07 -4.46 -2.76
C THR A 44 6.55 -3.10 -2.27
N GLU A 45 7.84 -2.96 -2.04
CA GLU A 45 8.41 -1.72 -1.53
C GLU A 45 9.39 -1.15 -2.55
N PHE A 46 9.32 0.16 -2.77
CA PHE A 46 10.28 0.87 -3.60
C PHE A 46 10.96 1.95 -2.77
N ASP A 47 12.30 1.98 -2.85
CA ASP A 47 13.11 2.99 -2.16
C ASP A 47 13.22 4.20 -3.07
N VAL A 48 12.39 5.21 -2.81
CA VAL A 48 12.35 6.39 -3.68
C VAL A 48 13.47 7.38 -3.39
N ALA A 49 14.29 7.11 -2.38
CA ALA A 49 15.50 7.89 -2.18
C ALA A 49 16.54 7.55 -3.24
N HIS A 50 16.52 6.33 -3.76
CA HIS A 50 17.52 5.87 -4.71
C HIS A 50 16.94 5.54 -6.09
N ASP A 51 15.63 5.39 -6.20
CA ASP A 51 14.98 5.06 -7.46
C ASP A 51 14.16 6.27 -7.93
N LEU A 52 14.77 7.04 -8.84
CA LEU A 52 14.15 8.28 -9.29
C LEU A 52 12.90 8.05 -10.12
N GLU A 53 12.85 6.98 -10.89
CA GLU A 53 11.64 6.67 -11.65
C GLU A 53 10.46 6.39 -10.74
N LYS A 54 10.70 5.62 -9.70
CA LYS A 54 9.66 5.31 -8.73
C LYS A 54 9.26 6.52 -7.91
N ARG A 55 10.21 7.41 -7.66
CA ARG A 55 9.89 8.67 -7.00
C ARG A 55 8.94 9.51 -7.83
N GLN A 56 9.19 9.61 -9.14
CA GLN A 56 8.31 10.34 -10.02
C GLN A 56 6.94 9.68 -10.11
N GLU A 57 6.92 8.36 -10.18
CA GLU A 57 5.67 7.62 -10.17
C GLU A 57 4.86 7.92 -8.90
N MET A 58 5.52 7.94 -7.75
CA MET A 58 4.87 8.26 -6.49
C MET A 58 4.26 9.66 -6.52
N ILE A 59 5.02 10.63 -7.03
CA ILE A 59 4.54 12.01 -7.11
C ILE A 59 3.32 12.09 -8.04
N GLN A 60 3.37 11.42 -9.16
CA GLN A 60 2.25 11.43 -10.10
C GLN A 60 0.99 10.82 -9.49
N LYS A 61 1.15 9.75 -8.73
CA LYS A 61 -0.01 9.05 -8.18
C LYS A 61 -0.56 9.69 -6.92
N SER A 62 0.29 10.32 -6.12
CA SER A 62 -0.11 10.87 -4.83
C SER A 62 -0.26 12.37 -4.84
N GLY A 63 0.37 13.04 -5.77
CA GLY A 63 0.38 14.49 -5.82
C GLY A 63 1.31 15.12 -4.81
N GLN A 64 2.21 14.33 -4.21
CA GLN A 64 3.13 14.87 -3.21
C GLN A 64 4.43 14.10 -3.22
N MET A 65 5.44 14.68 -2.56
CA MET A 65 6.79 14.12 -2.51
C MET A 65 7.11 13.36 -1.24
N GLY A 66 6.29 13.48 -0.21
CA GLY A 66 6.58 12.85 1.08
C GLY A 66 6.36 11.35 1.10
N VAL A 67 6.93 10.68 2.08
CA VAL A 67 6.79 9.24 2.29
C VAL A 67 6.24 9.00 3.68
N PRO A 68 5.60 7.86 3.93
CA PRO A 68 5.29 6.81 2.97
C PRO A 68 4.08 7.16 2.10
N VAL A 69 4.05 6.63 0.90
CA VAL A 69 2.85 6.61 0.08
C VAL A 69 2.52 5.14 -0.15
N ILE A 70 1.30 4.77 0.12
CA ILE A 70 0.86 3.38 0.04
C ILE A 70 -0.24 3.28 -0.99
N LEU A 71 -0.06 2.37 -1.93
CA LEU A 71 -1.10 2.07 -2.91
C LEU A 71 -1.75 0.76 -2.53
N VAL A 72 -3.07 0.77 -2.38
CA VAL A 72 -3.84 -0.44 -2.10
C VAL A 72 -4.85 -0.56 -3.23
N GLY A 73 -4.50 -1.38 -4.24
CA GLY A 73 -5.28 -1.39 -5.46
C GLY A 73 -5.25 0.00 -6.10
N ASP A 74 -6.41 0.59 -6.25
CA ASP A 74 -6.53 1.93 -6.82
C ASP A 74 -6.51 3.05 -5.78
N GLU A 75 -6.48 2.69 -4.52
CA GLU A 75 -6.52 3.68 -3.46
C GLU A 75 -5.12 4.17 -3.11
N VAL A 76 -4.98 5.49 -2.90
CA VAL A 76 -3.71 6.10 -2.53
C VAL A 76 -3.82 6.59 -1.10
N ILE A 77 -2.92 6.10 -0.23
CA ILE A 77 -2.87 6.51 1.15
C ILE A 77 -1.56 7.22 1.39
N VAL A 78 -1.63 8.44 1.90
CA VAL A 78 -0.47 9.27 2.17
C VAL A 78 -0.21 9.29 3.66
N GLY A 79 1.01 8.92 4.04
CA GLY A 79 1.38 8.84 5.45
C GLY A 79 0.92 7.53 6.07
N PHE A 80 1.26 7.33 7.34
CA PHE A 80 0.83 6.14 8.06
C PHE A 80 -0.45 6.45 8.82
N ASP A 81 -1.55 5.99 8.28
CA ASP A 81 -2.87 6.09 8.91
C ASP A 81 -3.33 4.66 9.14
N LYS A 82 -3.14 4.19 10.36
CA LYS A 82 -3.36 2.81 10.70
C LYS A 82 -4.81 2.39 10.44
N GLU A 83 -5.75 3.24 10.81
CA GLU A 83 -7.16 2.92 10.64
C GLU A 83 -7.56 2.86 9.18
N ARG A 84 -7.09 3.83 8.41
CA ARG A 84 -7.40 3.85 6.99
C ARG A 84 -6.75 2.69 6.27
N LEU A 85 -5.50 2.40 6.63
CA LEU A 85 -4.79 1.28 6.02
C LEU A 85 -5.48 -0.03 6.33
N ALA A 86 -5.86 -0.24 7.60
CA ALA A 86 -6.56 -1.45 8.00
C ALA A 86 -7.87 -1.60 7.23
N SER A 87 -8.62 -0.53 7.09
CA SER A 87 -9.87 -0.55 6.35
C SER A 87 -9.64 -0.88 4.88
N SER A 88 -8.60 -0.31 4.28
CA SER A 88 -8.32 -0.52 2.86
C SER A 88 -7.92 -1.95 2.56
N VAL A 89 -7.18 -2.59 3.47
CA VAL A 89 -6.75 -3.96 3.27
C VAL A 89 -7.71 -4.98 3.89
N GLY A 90 -8.75 -4.51 4.58
CA GLY A 90 -9.79 -5.38 5.08
C GLY A 90 -9.46 -6.16 6.33
N VAL A 91 -8.59 -5.62 7.18
CA VAL A 91 -8.23 -6.29 8.44
C VAL A 91 -8.67 -5.45 9.63
N ALA A 92 -8.80 -6.11 10.77
CA ALA A 92 -9.11 -5.42 12.01
C ALA A 92 -7.85 -4.82 12.60
N ILE A 93 -8.02 -3.72 13.32
CA ILE A 93 -6.93 -3.16 14.11
C ILE A 93 -6.80 -3.92 15.46
#